data_62b47d23bfc58402199040cfa2664592
#
_entry.id   62b47d23bfc58402199040cfa2664592
#
_cell.length_a   1.000
_cell.length_b   1.000
_cell.length_c   1.000
_cell.angle_alpha   90.00
_cell.angle_beta   90.00
_cell.angle_gamma   90.00
#
_symmetry.space_group_name_H-M   'P 1'
#
loop_
_entity.id
_entity.type
_entity.pdbx_description
1 polymer ?
#
loop_
_entity_poly.entity_id
_entity_poly.type
_entity_poly.pdbx_seq_one_letter_code
_entity_poly.pdbx_strand_id
1 'polypeptide(L)'
;RAWGPPFAADGQATYYLSVNRNKRSLAVDLSTVEGQAAALELALEADILVENFPPGTMERFGLGYEQLNSTRLIYASVTGFGRGSQLPGYDFLIQAVGGLMSITGHSDGEPTKVGVALVDVLAGQQLTNGILAALYARERTGRGQHVEVSLLGSLLAGLVNQASAYLNADVVPGR
;
A
#
# COMPACT_ATOMS: atom_id res chain seq x y z
N ARG A 1 6.28 11.49 11.87
CA ARG A 1 6.21 11.79 13.32
C ARG A 1 5.40 13.05 13.61
N ALA A 2 5.42 14.04 12.72
CA ALA A 2 4.74 15.32 12.87
C ALA A 2 3.33 15.38 12.26
N TRP A 3 2.78 14.26 11.80
CA TRP A 3 1.50 14.22 11.10
C TRP A 3 0.32 14.14 12.08
N GLY A 4 0.05 15.23 12.73
CA GLY A 4 -1.01 15.43 13.71
C GLY A 4 -1.71 16.79 13.56
N PRO A 5 -2.63 17.19 14.39
CA PRO A 5 -2.97 16.59 15.69
C PRO A 5 -3.79 15.29 15.57
N PRO A 6 -3.98 14.53 16.68
CA PRO A 6 -3.44 14.76 18.02
C PRO A 6 -2.02 14.27 18.21
N PHE A 7 -1.35 14.79 19.23
CA PHE A 7 -0.02 14.39 19.63
C PHE A 7 -0.02 13.73 21.00
N ALA A 8 0.81 12.73 21.20
CA ALA A 8 1.07 12.11 22.49
C ALA A 8 1.91 13.04 23.39
N ALA A 9 2.04 12.71 24.67
CA ALA A 9 2.77 13.52 25.64
C ALA A 9 4.26 13.74 25.29
N ASP A 10 4.86 12.84 24.51
CA ASP A 10 6.24 12.93 24.01
C ASP A 10 6.36 13.72 22.69
N GLY A 11 5.27 14.33 22.22
CA GLY A 11 5.23 15.14 21.00
C GLY A 11 5.12 14.35 19.69
N GLN A 12 5.00 13.03 19.72
CA GLN A 12 4.80 12.25 18.52
C GLN A 12 3.31 12.20 18.10
N ALA A 13 3.05 12.26 16.80
CA ALA A 13 1.69 12.10 16.29
C ALA A 13 1.13 10.71 16.66
N THR A 14 -0.10 10.67 17.18
CA THR A 14 -0.73 9.40 17.57
C THR A 14 -0.93 8.46 16.38
N TYR A 15 -1.13 9.02 15.18
CA TYR A 15 -1.20 8.24 13.95
C TYR A 15 0.13 7.53 13.63
N TYR A 16 1.26 8.22 13.83
CA TYR A 16 2.59 7.60 13.72
C TYR A 16 2.77 6.43 14.68
N LEU A 17 2.34 6.59 15.93
CA LEU A 17 2.45 5.54 16.96
C LEU A 17 1.60 4.30 16.62
N SER A 18 0.41 4.51 16.03
CA SER A 18 -0.49 3.40 15.70
C SER A 18 0.07 2.44 14.65
N VAL A 19 0.88 2.94 13.71
CA VAL A 19 1.37 2.16 12.56
C VAL A 19 2.86 1.81 12.60
N ASN A 20 3.61 2.34 13.58
CA ASN A 20 5.06 2.12 13.65
C ASN A 20 5.54 1.31 14.87
N ARG A 21 4.63 0.62 15.54
CA ARG A 21 4.98 -0.26 16.65
C ARG A 21 5.91 -1.39 16.19
N ASN A 22 6.93 -1.71 16.99
CA ASN A 22 7.92 -2.75 16.74
C ASN A 22 8.81 -2.52 15.50
N LYS A 23 8.87 -1.29 14.99
CA LYS A 23 9.75 -0.94 13.87
C LYS A 23 11.05 -0.32 14.39
N ARG A 24 12.16 -0.67 13.75
CA ARG A 24 13.44 0.02 13.88
C ARG A 24 13.51 1.10 12.79
N SER A 25 14.25 2.18 13.05
CA SER A 25 14.41 3.27 12.09
C SER A 25 15.88 3.42 11.73
N LEU A 26 16.13 3.51 10.42
CA LEU A 26 17.42 3.88 9.87
C LEU A 26 17.20 5.08 8.94
N ALA A 27 18.03 6.11 9.10
CA ALA A 27 18.03 7.26 8.21
C ALA A 27 19.17 7.13 7.21
N VAL A 28 18.83 7.00 5.93
CA VAL A 28 19.79 6.97 4.80
C VAL A 28 19.31 7.92 3.70
N ASP A 29 20.24 8.53 3.02
CA ASP A 29 19.94 9.35 1.83
C ASP A 29 20.06 8.50 0.57
N LEU A 30 18.93 8.05 0.04
CA LEU A 30 18.85 7.21 -1.18
C LEU A 30 19.26 7.97 -2.46
N SER A 31 19.52 9.28 -2.39
CA SER A 31 20.07 10.02 -3.53
C SER A 31 21.58 9.86 -3.66
N THR A 32 22.26 9.33 -2.62
CA THR A 32 23.71 9.09 -2.59
C THR A 32 24.05 7.63 -2.88
N VAL A 33 25.25 7.39 -3.41
CA VAL A 33 25.77 6.04 -3.66
C VAL A 33 25.88 5.22 -2.37
N GLU A 34 26.34 5.86 -1.30
CA GLU A 34 26.49 5.26 0.02
C GLU A 34 25.15 4.86 0.62
N GLY A 35 24.13 5.75 0.49
CA GLY A 35 22.78 5.45 0.97
C GLY A 35 22.11 4.33 0.18
N GLN A 36 22.31 4.29 -1.13
CA GLN A 36 21.83 3.17 -1.98
C GLN A 36 22.53 1.87 -1.61
N ALA A 37 23.85 1.88 -1.40
CA ALA A 37 24.60 0.69 -1.02
C ALA A 37 24.13 0.13 0.35
N ALA A 38 23.93 1.00 1.34
CA ALA A 38 23.44 0.60 2.65
C ALA A 38 22.01 0.01 2.57
N ALA A 39 21.12 0.61 1.75
CA ALA A 39 19.78 0.09 1.55
C ALA A 39 19.78 -1.25 0.79
N LEU A 40 20.67 -1.42 -0.19
CA LEU A 40 20.86 -2.67 -0.93
C LEU A 40 21.32 -3.80 -0.01
N GLU A 41 22.31 -3.56 0.84
CA GLU A 41 22.79 -4.53 1.83
C GLU A 41 21.63 -5.03 2.71
N LEU A 42 20.82 -4.12 3.27
CA LEU A 42 19.65 -4.47 4.06
C LEU A 42 18.59 -5.25 3.25
N ALA A 43 18.37 -4.87 1.99
CA ALA A 43 17.40 -5.53 1.14
C ALA A 43 17.82 -6.97 0.81
N LEU A 44 19.11 -7.22 0.63
CA LEU A 44 19.62 -8.55 0.34
C LEU A 44 19.59 -9.51 1.54
N GLU A 45 19.63 -8.97 2.76
CA GLU A 45 19.50 -9.74 4.00
C GLU A 45 18.03 -9.94 4.42
N ALA A 46 17.11 -9.15 3.88
CA ALA A 46 15.71 -9.19 4.26
C ALA A 46 14.98 -10.40 3.66
N ASP A 47 14.03 -10.94 4.39
CA ASP A 47 13.05 -11.90 3.86
C ASP A 47 12.00 -11.23 2.98
N ILE A 48 11.62 -10.01 3.32
CA ILE A 48 10.56 -9.24 2.68
C ILE A 48 11.01 -7.79 2.57
N LEU A 49 10.90 -7.20 1.39
CA LEU A 49 11.01 -5.77 1.16
C LEU A 49 9.63 -5.22 0.82
N VAL A 50 9.21 -4.17 1.53
CA VAL A 50 7.94 -3.48 1.27
C VAL A 50 8.22 -2.04 0.87
N GLU A 51 7.60 -1.59 -0.22
CA GLU A 51 7.72 -0.20 -0.69
C GLU A 51 6.37 0.34 -1.18
N ASN A 52 6.23 1.66 -1.17
CA ASN A 52 5.08 2.36 -1.72
C ASN A 52 5.47 3.68 -2.40
N PHE A 53 6.63 3.70 -3.03
CA PHE A 53 7.10 4.84 -3.80
C PHE A 53 6.33 4.97 -5.14
N PRO A 54 6.34 6.15 -5.76
CA PRO A 54 5.87 6.29 -7.14
C PRO A 54 6.60 5.30 -8.07
N PRO A 55 5.89 4.70 -9.06
CA PRO A 55 6.48 3.73 -9.98
C PRO A 55 7.77 4.24 -10.63
N GLY A 56 8.79 3.39 -10.71
CA GLY A 56 10.12 3.71 -11.24
C GLY A 56 11.08 4.35 -10.24
N THR A 57 10.63 4.66 -9.02
CA THR A 57 11.50 5.28 -8.01
C THR A 57 12.51 4.29 -7.43
N MET A 58 12.08 3.09 -7.10
CA MET A 58 12.96 2.04 -6.57
C MET A 58 13.97 1.61 -7.62
N GLU A 59 13.55 1.53 -8.88
CA GLU A 59 14.44 1.22 -10.01
C GLU A 59 15.56 2.27 -10.18
N ARG A 60 15.25 3.56 -9.98
CA ARG A 60 16.28 4.64 -10.03
C ARG A 60 17.29 4.54 -8.90
N PHE A 61 16.93 3.93 -7.78
CA PHE A 61 17.83 3.71 -6.66
C PHE A 61 18.58 2.38 -6.74
N GLY A 62 18.39 1.60 -7.79
CA GLY A 62 18.98 0.26 -7.91
C GLY A 62 18.32 -0.78 -6.98
N LEU A 63 17.13 -0.49 -6.47
CA LEU A 63 16.40 -1.30 -5.49
C LEU A 63 15.10 -1.89 -6.07
N GLY A 64 14.91 -1.84 -7.40
CA GLY A 64 13.76 -2.45 -8.07
C GLY A 64 13.79 -3.98 -8.02
N TYR A 65 12.63 -4.61 -8.17
CA TYR A 65 12.51 -6.07 -8.07
C TYR A 65 13.46 -6.82 -8.98
N GLU A 66 13.54 -6.46 -10.25
CA GLU A 66 14.42 -7.11 -11.23
C GLU A 66 15.92 -6.89 -10.93
N GLN A 67 16.26 -5.76 -10.30
CA GLN A 67 17.64 -5.43 -9.94
C GLN A 67 18.10 -6.19 -8.70
N LEU A 68 17.22 -6.37 -7.73
CA LEU A 68 17.51 -7.14 -6.52
C LEU A 68 17.56 -8.64 -6.79
N ASN A 69 16.87 -9.12 -7.80
CA ASN A 69 16.74 -10.50 -8.28
C ASN A 69 17.27 -11.57 -7.28
N SER A 70 17.02 -11.35 -6.02
CA SER A 70 17.36 -12.28 -4.97
C SER A 70 16.45 -13.49 -5.11
N THR A 71 17.01 -14.64 -5.13
CA THR A 71 16.25 -15.88 -5.31
C THR A 71 15.18 -16.10 -4.28
N ARG A 72 15.30 -15.52 -3.07
CA ARG A 72 14.40 -15.76 -1.95
C ARG A 72 13.61 -14.53 -1.47
N LEU A 73 13.96 -13.34 -1.90
CA LEU A 73 13.31 -12.11 -1.46
C LEU A 73 11.83 -12.07 -1.92
N ILE A 74 10.94 -11.78 -1.01
CA ILE A 74 9.57 -11.38 -1.34
C ILE A 74 9.54 -9.86 -1.44
N TYR A 75 9.33 -9.38 -2.64
CA TYR A 75 9.24 -7.95 -2.94
C TYR A 75 7.77 -7.53 -2.97
N ALA A 76 7.37 -6.57 -2.15
CA ALA A 76 5.98 -6.19 -1.97
C ALA A 76 5.78 -4.70 -2.26
N SER A 77 4.98 -4.39 -3.29
CA SER A 77 4.73 -3.02 -3.75
C SER A 77 3.27 -2.61 -3.54
N VAL A 78 3.07 -1.38 -3.06
CA VAL A 78 1.75 -0.73 -3.03
C VAL A 78 1.76 0.47 -3.95
N THR A 79 0.82 0.53 -4.88
CA THR A 79 0.63 1.64 -5.81
C THR A 79 -0.77 2.24 -5.67
N GLY A 80 -1.00 3.45 -6.17
CA GLY A 80 -2.34 4.04 -6.17
C GLY A 80 -3.30 3.34 -7.15
N PHE A 81 -2.89 3.27 -8.42
CA PHE A 81 -3.72 2.84 -9.56
C PHE A 81 -3.12 1.64 -10.32
N GLY A 82 -2.11 0.99 -9.77
CA GLY A 82 -1.33 -0.06 -10.45
C GLY A 82 -0.05 0.49 -11.10
N ARG A 83 0.84 -0.44 -11.45
CA ARG A 83 2.21 -0.17 -11.93
C ARG A 83 2.28 0.70 -13.19
N GLY A 84 1.27 0.65 -14.04
CA GLY A 84 1.22 1.42 -15.29
C GLY A 84 0.78 2.89 -15.12
N SER A 85 0.44 3.32 -13.89
CA SER A 85 -0.09 4.65 -13.62
C SER A 85 0.89 5.50 -12.83
N GLN A 86 1.06 6.74 -13.25
CA GLN A 86 1.82 7.76 -12.51
C GLN A 86 0.93 8.65 -11.64
N LEU A 87 -0.37 8.37 -11.57
CA LEU A 87 -1.30 9.13 -10.74
C LEU A 87 -0.98 8.92 -9.25
N PRO A 88 -1.03 9.99 -8.44
CA PRO A 88 -0.77 9.89 -7.01
C PRO A 88 -1.84 9.05 -6.31
N GLY A 89 -1.40 8.09 -5.49
CA GLY A 89 -2.28 7.22 -4.73
C GLY A 89 -2.43 7.72 -3.29
N TYR A 90 -3.56 8.39 -3.01
CA TYR A 90 -3.95 8.75 -1.65
C TYR A 90 -5.30 8.11 -1.32
N ASP A 91 -5.46 7.60 -0.11
CA ASP A 91 -6.70 7.00 0.37
C ASP A 91 -7.95 7.82 0.00
N PHE A 92 -7.95 9.10 0.34
CA PHE A 92 -9.07 10.00 0.09
C PHE A 92 -9.40 10.12 -1.41
N LEU A 93 -8.39 10.25 -2.26
CA LEU A 93 -8.57 10.32 -3.70
C LEU A 93 -9.16 9.02 -4.25
N ILE A 94 -8.68 7.89 -3.77
CA ILE A 94 -9.18 6.58 -4.18
C ILE A 94 -10.61 6.34 -3.71
N GLN A 95 -10.99 6.78 -2.49
CA GLN A 95 -12.38 6.72 -2.02
C GLN A 95 -13.33 7.50 -2.95
N ALA A 96 -12.87 8.65 -3.46
CA ALA A 96 -13.64 9.46 -4.38
C ALA A 96 -13.76 8.80 -5.77
N VAL A 97 -12.62 8.46 -6.39
CA VAL A 97 -12.56 7.90 -7.76
C VAL A 97 -13.16 6.51 -7.82
N GLY A 98 -12.94 5.68 -6.81
CA GLY A 98 -13.43 4.31 -6.74
C GLY A 98 -14.89 4.16 -6.32
N GLY A 99 -15.61 5.27 -6.09
CA GLY A 99 -17.06 5.26 -5.85
C GLY A 99 -17.50 5.04 -4.40
N LEU A 100 -16.59 4.81 -3.45
CA LEU A 100 -16.98 4.59 -2.06
C LEU A 100 -17.70 5.81 -1.48
N MET A 101 -17.25 7.02 -1.82
CA MET A 101 -17.89 8.24 -1.32
C MET A 101 -19.31 8.44 -1.89
N SER A 102 -19.58 7.96 -3.09
CA SER A 102 -20.90 8.09 -3.72
C SER A 102 -21.99 7.22 -3.05
N ILE A 103 -21.57 6.22 -2.29
CA ILE A 103 -22.46 5.30 -1.56
C ILE A 103 -22.39 5.50 -0.05
N THR A 104 -21.67 6.53 0.44
CA THR A 104 -21.46 6.79 1.87
C THR A 104 -22.05 8.15 2.24
N GLY A 105 -22.87 8.17 3.29
CA GLY A 105 -23.54 9.37 3.80
C GLY A 105 -25.06 9.31 3.72
N HIS A 106 -25.71 10.44 3.94
CA HIS A 106 -27.16 10.58 3.78
C HIS A 106 -27.55 10.74 2.32
N SER A 107 -28.72 10.24 1.93
CA SER A 107 -29.21 10.21 0.54
C SER A 107 -29.23 11.58 -0.14
N ASP A 108 -29.53 12.63 0.61
CA ASP A 108 -29.62 14.01 0.18
C ASP A 108 -28.42 14.89 0.57
N GLY A 109 -27.38 14.26 1.14
CA GLY A 109 -26.14 14.94 1.55
C GLY A 109 -25.04 14.92 0.49
N GLU A 110 -23.91 15.54 0.81
CA GLU A 110 -22.70 15.47 -0.01
C GLU A 110 -22.02 14.10 0.08
N PRO A 111 -21.32 13.65 -0.99
CA PRO A 111 -20.49 12.46 -0.95
C PRO A 111 -19.49 12.53 0.21
N THR A 112 -19.49 11.51 1.06
CA THR A 112 -18.76 11.53 2.33
C THR A 112 -17.67 10.45 2.35
N LYS A 113 -16.46 10.84 2.71
CA LYS A 113 -15.40 9.85 2.95
C LYS A 113 -15.65 9.07 4.23
N VAL A 114 -15.17 7.84 4.29
CA VAL A 114 -15.09 7.08 5.54
C VAL A 114 -14.14 7.77 6.52
N GLY A 115 -14.43 7.74 7.80
CA GLY A 115 -13.71 8.48 8.84
C GLY A 115 -12.24 8.06 9.05
N VAL A 116 -11.86 6.88 8.54
CA VAL A 116 -10.48 6.35 8.58
C VAL A 116 -9.93 6.23 7.16
N ALA A 117 -8.61 6.03 7.02
CA ALA A 117 -7.96 5.68 5.76
C ALA A 117 -8.27 4.21 5.40
N LEU A 118 -9.54 3.94 5.05
CA LEU A 118 -10.05 2.58 4.88
C LEU A 118 -9.38 1.86 3.73
N VAL A 119 -9.09 2.55 2.64
CA VAL A 119 -8.47 1.97 1.45
C VAL A 119 -7.02 1.55 1.75
N ASP A 120 -6.29 2.37 2.51
CA ASP A 120 -4.94 2.02 2.98
C ASP A 120 -4.96 0.77 3.85
N VAL A 121 -5.96 0.66 4.74
CA VAL A 121 -6.14 -0.54 5.60
C VAL A 121 -6.43 -1.78 4.75
N LEU A 122 -7.35 -1.68 3.78
CA LEU A 122 -7.68 -2.78 2.88
C LEU A 122 -6.46 -3.22 2.05
N ALA A 123 -5.73 -2.26 1.49
CA ALA A 123 -4.52 -2.54 0.72
C ALA A 123 -3.43 -3.20 1.58
N GLY A 124 -3.23 -2.71 2.81
CA GLY A 124 -2.28 -3.30 3.76
C GLY A 124 -2.65 -4.74 4.13
N GLN A 125 -3.94 -5.04 4.32
CA GLN A 125 -4.41 -6.40 4.59
C GLN A 125 -4.23 -7.31 3.37
N GLN A 126 -4.57 -6.84 2.17
CA GLN A 126 -4.37 -7.61 0.94
C GLN A 126 -2.89 -7.88 0.67
N LEU A 127 -2.03 -6.87 0.87
CA LEU A 127 -0.59 -7.05 0.76
C LEU A 127 -0.07 -8.09 1.74
N THR A 128 -0.52 -8.02 3.00
CA THR A 128 -0.15 -9.01 4.03
C THR A 128 -0.57 -10.42 3.63
N ASN A 129 -1.79 -10.60 3.12
CA ASN A 129 -2.25 -11.89 2.61
C ASN A 129 -1.39 -12.39 1.44
N GLY A 130 -1.05 -11.50 0.50
CA GLY A 130 -0.16 -11.82 -0.62
C GLY A 130 1.25 -12.21 -0.16
N ILE A 131 1.82 -11.50 0.81
CA ILE A 131 3.11 -11.82 1.41
C ILE A 131 3.08 -13.18 2.10
N LEU A 132 2.04 -13.49 2.88
CA LEU A 132 1.89 -14.80 3.55
C LEU A 132 1.77 -15.94 2.54
N ALA A 133 1.02 -15.74 1.46
CA ALA A 133 0.94 -16.71 0.36
C ALA A 133 2.29 -16.90 -0.34
N ALA A 134 3.02 -15.81 -0.57
CA ALA A 134 4.37 -15.84 -1.15
C ALA A 134 5.38 -16.54 -0.24
N LEU A 135 5.31 -16.33 1.08
CA LEU A 135 6.12 -17.04 2.06
C LEU A 135 5.84 -18.55 2.02
N TYR A 136 4.57 -18.93 2.02
CA TYR A 136 4.19 -20.35 1.92
C TYR A 136 4.67 -20.99 0.61
N ALA A 137 4.56 -20.28 -0.51
CA ALA A 137 5.08 -20.75 -1.80
C ALA A 137 6.60 -20.87 -1.77
N ARG A 138 7.30 -19.91 -1.16
CA ARG A 138 8.77 -19.91 -1.02
C ARG A 138 9.28 -21.12 -0.26
N GLU A 139 8.61 -21.56 0.79
CA GLU A 139 9.00 -22.76 1.54
C GLU A 139 8.95 -24.04 0.69
N ARG A 140 8.13 -24.06 -0.35
CA ARG A 140 8.00 -25.20 -1.27
C ARG A 140 8.91 -25.11 -2.48
N THR A 141 9.13 -23.90 -2.98
CA THR A 141 9.83 -23.66 -4.25
C THR A 141 11.26 -23.19 -4.06
N GLY A 142 11.61 -22.73 -2.85
CA GLY A 142 12.87 -22.06 -2.57
C GLY A 142 12.98 -20.64 -3.14
N ARG A 143 11.91 -20.12 -3.81
CA ARG A 143 11.95 -18.87 -4.58
C ARG A 143 10.99 -17.83 -4.01
N GLY A 144 11.49 -16.60 -3.85
CA GLY A 144 10.68 -15.43 -3.60
C GLY A 144 9.90 -14.99 -4.85
N GLN A 145 9.10 -13.96 -4.70
CA GLN A 145 8.31 -13.40 -5.81
C GLN A 145 7.90 -11.96 -5.54
N HIS A 146 7.46 -11.27 -6.57
CA HIS A 146 6.88 -9.94 -6.46
C HIS A 146 5.38 -10.04 -6.13
N VAL A 147 4.98 -9.37 -5.06
CA VAL A 147 3.57 -9.18 -4.65
C VAL A 147 3.21 -7.73 -4.87
N GLU A 148 2.21 -7.48 -5.68
CA GLU A 148 1.79 -6.11 -6.02
C GLU A 148 0.32 -5.90 -5.68
N VAL A 149 0.01 -4.79 -5.00
CA VAL A 149 -1.34 -4.37 -4.62
C VAL A 149 -1.53 -2.92 -5.04
N SER A 150 -2.71 -2.58 -5.57
CA SER A 150 -3.09 -1.18 -5.78
C SER A 150 -4.20 -0.75 -4.84
N LEU A 151 -4.18 0.50 -4.43
CA LEU A 151 -5.23 1.08 -3.59
C LEU A 151 -6.60 0.98 -4.29
N LEU A 152 -6.67 1.34 -5.57
CA LEU A 152 -7.91 1.25 -6.34
C LEU A 152 -8.43 -0.20 -6.43
N GLY A 153 -7.56 -1.16 -6.75
CA GLY A 153 -7.94 -2.58 -6.80
C GLY A 153 -8.44 -3.09 -5.45
N SER A 154 -7.81 -2.65 -4.35
CA SER A 154 -8.21 -3.01 -2.99
C SER A 154 -9.59 -2.45 -2.65
N LEU A 155 -9.85 -1.19 -3.03
CA LEU A 155 -11.17 -0.59 -2.85
C LEU A 155 -12.24 -1.32 -3.66
N LEU A 156 -12.00 -1.54 -4.96
CA LEU A 156 -12.96 -2.22 -5.83
C LEU A 156 -13.32 -3.62 -5.31
N ALA A 157 -12.32 -4.36 -4.81
CA ALA A 157 -12.58 -5.65 -4.14
C ALA A 157 -13.44 -5.48 -2.88
N GLY A 158 -13.28 -4.37 -2.15
CA GLY A 158 -14.07 -4.04 -0.96
C GLY A 158 -15.51 -3.61 -1.22
N LEU A 159 -15.87 -3.20 -2.45
CA LEU A 159 -17.23 -2.81 -2.80
C LEU A 159 -18.22 -3.99 -2.89
N VAL A 160 -17.75 -5.20 -3.01
CA VAL A 160 -18.47 -6.49 -2.91
C VAL A 160 -19.85 -6.46 -3.58
N ASN A 161 -20.92 -6.38 -2.77
CA ASN A 161 -22.31 -6.40 -3.25
C ASN A 161 -22.69 -5.16 -4.08
N GLN A 162 -22.11 -4.01 -3.81
CA GLN A 162 -22.38 -2.77 -4.55
C GLN A 162 -21.82 -2.88 -5.98
N ALA A 163 -20.57 -3.35 -6.12
CA ALA A 163 -20.00 -3.62 -7.43
C ALA A 163 -20.80 -4.71 -8.17
N SER A 164 -21.22 -5.76 -7.46
CA SER A 164 -22.03 -6.85 -8.04
C SER A 164 -23.42 -6.36 -8.51
N ALA A 165 -24.07 -5.46 -7.78
CA ALA A 165 -25.35 -4.89 -8.19
C ALA A 165 -25.24 -4.14 -9.53
N TYR A 166 -24.17 -3.36 -9.70
CA TYR A 166 -23.91 -2.67 -10.96
C TYR A 166 -23.58 -3.65 -12.11
N LEU A 167 -22.63 -4.56 -11.87
CA LEU A 167 -22.12 -5.44 -12.93
C LEU A 167 -23.13 -6.52 -13.41
N ASN A 168 -24.07 -6.92 -12.57
CA ASN A 168 -24.99 -8.02 -12.87
C ASN A 168 -26.44 -7.58 -13.05
N ALA A 169 -26.82 -6.41 -12.61
CA ALA A 169 -28.20 -5.93 -12.63
C ALA A 169 -28.35 -4.49 -13.14
N ASP A 170 -27.25 -3.86 -13.58
CA ASP A 170 -27.22 -2.44 -14.01
C ASP A 170 -27.79 -1.47 -12.97
N VAL A 171 -27.78 -1.86 -11.69
CA VAL A 171 -28.21 -1.00 -10.59
C VAL A 171 -27.05 -0.15 -10.13
N VAL A 172 -27.13 1.16 -10.37
CA VAL A 172 -26.14 2.13 -9.86
C VAL A 172 -26.38 2.31 -8.36
N PRO A 173 -25.43 1.89 -7.49
CA PRO A 173 -25.59 2.07 -6.06
C PRO A 173 -25.59 3.56 -5.70
N GLY A 174 -26.41 3.92 -4.73
CA GLY A 174 -26.48 5.27 -4.18
C GLY A 174 -26.44 5.28 -2.66
N ARG A 175 -26.53 6.46 -2.10
CA ARG A 175 -26.65 6.71 -0.65
C ARG A 175 -28.09 6.51 -0.19
#